data_b49963c5c1db17510cee4976a0a263eb
#
_entry.id   b49963c5c1db17510cee4976a0a263eb
#
_cell.length_a   1.000
_cell.length_b   1.000
_cell.length_c   1.000
_cell.angle_alpha   90.00
_cell.angle_beta   90.00
_cell.angle_gamma   90.00
#
_symmetry.space_group_name_H-M   'P 1'
#
loop_
_entity.id
_entity.type
_entity.pdbx_description
1 polymer ?
#
loop_
_entity_poly.entity_id
_entity_poly.type
_entity_poly.pdbx_seq_one_letter_code
_entity_poly.pdbx_strand_id
1 'polypeptide(L)'
;CTVGHDFHRPAGPEADSYTATPMPERTASAPGALGESQRFIVGAAIEPQWWRNLGSPKLDALIEQGLRTSPTLAAAEATLRQAREVHAAQSGSTRYPQLDANLSGQRQRFDPSALGQSGEAREFSLYNAGLDMQYQLDLAGGNRRALEALSARVDYQRFRLAGARLTLAAQIASTAINQAGLSAQLATSEAILAAEEQQLAIAHERVRLGEASEDDVLALQTQVELTRAIIPALRSQREQAGHLLAVLSGQAPGAADLPVFNLEDF
;
A
#
# COMPACT_ATOMS: atom_id res chain seq x y z
N CYS A 1 38.10 15.37 -16.07
CA CYS A 1 38.17 14.14 -15.26
C CYS A 1 37.03 14.16 -14.27
N THR A 2 36.17 13.15 -14.29
CA THR A 2 35.08 13.01 -13.35
C THR A 2 35.54 12.18 -12.16
N VAL A 3 35.32 12.65 -10.94
CA VAL A 3 35.68 11.91 -9.71
C VAL A 3 34.57 10.90 -9.39
N GLY A 4 34.93 9.68 -8.96
CA GLY A 4 34.03 8.61 -8.57
C GLY A 4 33.79 7.57 -9.68
N HIS A 5 33.26 6.41 -9.26
CA HIS A 5 32.93 5.30 -10.17
C HIS A 5 31.60 5.55 -10.88
N ASP A 6 31.49 5.10 -12.13
CA ASP A 6 30.22 5.05 -12.83
C ASP A 6 29.34 3.93 -12.25
N PHE A 7 28.04 4.19 -12.13
CA PHE A 7 27.10 3.19 -11.63
C PHE A 7 26.90 2.08 -12.69
N HIS A 8 27.11 0.85 -12.27
CA HIS A 8 26.74 -0.33 -13.04
C HIS A 8 25.67 -1.10 -12.27
N ARG A 9 24.58 -1.42 -12.97
CA ARG A 9 23.50 -2.21 -12.36
C ARG A 9 24.06 -3.59 -11.98
N PRO A 10 23.91 -4.05 -10.71
CA PRO A 10 24.28 -5.40 -10.32
C PRO A 10 23.53 -6.45 -11.15
N ALA A 11 24.17 -7.58 -11.40
CA ALA A 11 23.50 -8.73 -12.02
C ALA A 11 22.33 -9.20 -11.12
N GLY A 12 21.27 -9.66 -11.74
CA GLY A 12 20.14 -10.28 -11.01
C GLY A 12 20.59 -11.59 -10.34
N PRO A 13 19.79 -12.12 -9.39
CA PRO A 13 20.01 -13.45 -8.85
C PRO A 13 19.98 -14.50 -9.99
N GLU A 14 20.90 -15.45 -9.95
CA GLU A 14 20.96 -16.55 -10.93
C GLU A 14 19.97 -17.70 -10.63
N ALA A 15 19.10 -17.55 -9.63
CA ALA A 15 18.15 -18.57 -9.23
C ALA A 15 16.96 -18.62 -10.18
N ASP A 16 16.77 -19.74 -10.86
CA ASP A 16 15.65 -19.99 -11.78
C ASP A 16 14.36 -20.39 -11.05
N SER A 17 14.43 -20.73 -9.76
CA SER A 17 13.30 -21.16 -8.95
C SER A 17 13.40 -20.67 -7.50
N TYR A 18 12.26 -20.33 -6.90
CA TYR A 18 12.15 -19.98 -5.47
C TYR A 18 11.88 -21.20 -4.58
N THR A 19 11.62 -22.37 -5.15
CA THR A 19 11.31 -23.61 -4.44
C THR A 19 12.34 -24.69 -4.77
N ALA A 20 12.68 -25.53 -3.76
CA ALA A 20 13.59 -26.66 -3.95
C ALA A 20 13.00 -27.72 -4.92
N THR A 21 11.67 -27.84 -4.97
CA THR A 21 10.97 -28.73 -5.88
C THR A 21 10.38 -27.92 -7.02
N PRO A 22 10.50 -28.34 -8.28
CA PRO A 22 9.84 -27.65 -9.38
C PRO A 22 8.35 -27.54 -9.14
N MET A 23 7.77 -26.37 -9.42
CA MET A 23 6.31 -26.22 -9.36
C MET A 23 5.65 -27.09 -10.43
N PRO A 24 4.53 -27.76 -10.12
CA PRO A 24 3.78 -28.49 -11.13
C PRO A 24 3.25 -27.52 -12.19
N GLU A 25 3.15 -27.97 -13.45
CA GLU A 25 2.58 -27.15 -14.52
C GLU A 25 1.10 -26.82 -14.30
N ARG A 26 0.38 -27.67 -13.55
CA ARG A 26 -1.04 -27.52 -13.26
C ARG A 26 -1.37 -27.94 -11.83
N THR A 27 -2.41 -27.30 -11.26
CA THR A 27 -3.00 -27.79 -10.01
C THR A 27 -3.83 -29.05 -10.24
N ALA A 28 -4.12 -29.80 -9.17
CA ALA A 28 -5.12 -30.87 -9.20
C ALA A 28 -6.50 -30.27 -9.49
N SER A 29 -7.35 -31.03 -10.21
CA SER A 29 -8.76 -30.68 -10.37
C SER A 29 -9.61 -31.36 -9.32
N ALA A 30 -10.72 -30.72 -8.93
CA ALA A 30 -11.74 -31.29 -8.05
C ALA A 30 -13.12 -31.22 -8.73
N PRO A 31 -14.05 -32.13 -8.42
CA PRO A 31 -15.42 -32.04 -8.92
C PRO A 31 -16.12 -30.85 -8.25
N GLY A 32 -16.82 -30.03 -9.05
CA GLY A 32 -17.59 -28.89 -8.58
C GLY A 32 -17.23 -27.58 -9.26
N ALA A 33 -18.03 -26.55 -9.00
CA ALA A 33 -17.75 -25.20 -9.47
C ALA A 33 -16.41 -24.73 -8.86
N LEU A 34 -15.58 -24.04 -9.64
CA LEU A 34 -14.25 -23.56 -9.25
C LEU A 34 -13.20 -24.69 -9.00
N GLY A 35 -13.52 -25.93 -9.28
CA GLY A 35 -12.59 -27.07 -9.14
C GLY A 35 -11.70 -27.34 -10.35
N GLU A 36 -11.72 -26.49 -11.38
CA GLU A 36 -10.92 -26.66 -12.59
C GLU A 36 -9.41 -26.53 -12.33
N SER A 37 -8.63 -27.32 -13.06
CA SER A 37 -7.16 -27.27 -12.98
C SER A 37 -6.63 -25.92 -13.46
N GLN A 38 -5.86 -25.24 -12.63
CA GLN A 38 -5.18 -23.99 -12.98
C GLN A 38 -3.79 -24.26 -13.54
N ARG A 39 -3.36 -23.46 -14.50
CA ARG A 39 -2.05 -23.59 -15.15
C ARG A 39 -1.07 -22.53 -14.64
N PHE A 40 0.12 -22.95 -14.24
CA PHE A 40 1.23 -22.06 -13.93
C PHE A 40 2.03 -21.74 -15.20
N ILE A 41 2.19 -20.47 -15.51
CA ILE A 41 2.97 -20.01 -16.68
C ILE A 41 4.24 -19.33 -16.16
N VAL A 42 5.36 -20.02 -16.29
CA VAL A 42 6.67 -19.49 -15.91
C VAL A 42 7.10 -18.42 -16.91
N GLY A 43 7.63 -17.31 -16.43
CA GLY A 43 8.17 -16.22 -17.26
C GLY A 43 7.11 -15.31 -17.91
N ALA A 44 5.83 -15.49 -17.61
CA ALA A 44 4.78 -14.58 -18.06
C ALA A 44 4.97 -13.19 -17.41
N ALA A 45 4.85 -12.13 -18.21
CA ALA A 45 4.83 -10.77 -17.67
C ALA A 45 3.56 -10.59 -16.84
N ILE A 46 3.73 -10.08 -15.61
CA ILE A 46 2.57 -9.73 -14.77
C ILE A 46 1.96 -8.45 -15.33
N GLU A 47 0.71 -8.52 -15.76
CA GLU A 47 -0.05 -7.35 -16.21
C GLU A 47 -0.23 -6.34 -15.07
N PRO A 48 -0.15 -5.03 -15.35
CA PRO A 48 -0.36 -4.00 -14.31
C PRO A 48 -1.70 -4.10 -13.59
N GLN A 49 -2.73 -4.64 -14.26
CA GLN A 49 -4.08 -4.84 -13.75
C GLN A 49 -4.41 -6.34 -13.62
N TRP A 50 -3.48 -7.12 -13.08
CA TRP A 50 -3.55 -8.57 -12.94
C TRP A 50 -4.83 -9.08 -12.28
N TRP A 51 -5.45 -8.27 -11.39
CA TRP A 51 -6.69 -8.63 -10.69
C TRP A 51 -7.90 -8.80 -11.62
N ARG A 52 -7.88 -8.19 -12.82
CA ARG A 52 -8.95 -8.38 -13.82
C ARG A 52 -9.07 -9.81 -14.32
N ASN A 53 -7.99 -10.60 -14.22
CA ASN A 53 -8.00 -12.01 -14.55
C ASN A 53 -8.83 -12.85 -13.56
N LEU A 54 -9.21 -12.28 -12.40
CA LEU A 54 -10.15 -12.90 -11.46
C LEU A 54 -11.62 -12.81 -11.90
N GLY A 55 -11.93 -12.08 -12.99
CA GLY A 55 -13.24 -12.04 -13.59
C GLY A 55 -14.35 -11.34 -12.78
N SER A 56 -13.98 -10.57 -11.74
CA SER A 56 -14.92 -9.95 -10.81
C SER A 56 -15.04 -8.43 -11.02
N PRO A 57 -16.10 -7.93 -11.70
CA PRO A 57 -16.30 -6.48 -11.87
C PRO A 57 -16.46 -5.71 -10.55
N LYS A 58 -17.02 -6.36 -9.51
CA LYS A 58 -17.13 -5.79 -8.17
C LYS A 58 -15.75 -5.54 -7.55
N LEU A 59 -14.83 -6.51 -7.71
CA LEU A 59 -13.46 -6.40 -7.25
C LEU A 59 -12.69 -5.34 -8.02
N ASP A 60 -12.84 -5.30 -9.34
CA ASP A 60 -12.21 -4.29 -10.20
C ASP A 60 -12.56 -2.87 -9.73
N ALA A 61 -13.86 -2.60 -9.54
CA ALA A 61 -14.34 -1.31 -9.09
C ALA A 61 -13.77 -0.94 -7.70
N LEU A 62 -13.70 -1.90 -6.79
CA LEU A 62 -13.20 -1.69 -5.43
C LEU A 62 -11.69 -1.40 -5.42
N ILE A 63 -10.89 -2.13 -6.20
CA ILE A 63 -9.45 -1.90 -6.32
C ILE A 63 -9.19 -0.53 -6.97
N GLU A 64 -9.89 -0.21 -8.05
CA GLU A 64 -9.75 1.08 -8.72
C GLU A 64 -10.12 2.24 -7.79
N GLN A 65 -11.15 2.07 -6.95
CA GLN A 65 -11.49 3.03 -5.92
C GLN A 65 -10.35 3.17 -4.90
N GLY A 66 -9.87 2.07 -4.32
CA GLY A 66 -8.76 2.08 -3.38
C GLY A 66 -7.51 2.76 -3.93
N LEU A 67 -7.16 2.48 -5.20
CA LEU A 67 -6.03 3.12 -5.86
C LEU A 67 -6.21 4.64 -6.05
N ARG A 68 -7.45 5.13 -6.17
CA ARG A 68 -7.73 6.58 -6.29
C ARG A 68 -7.80 7.30 -4.94
N THR A 69 -8.30 6.64 -3.90
CA THR A 69 -8.67 7.30 -2.64
C THR A 69 -7.75 7.01 -1.47
N SER A 70 -6.79 6.06 -1.62
CA SER A 70 -5.90 5.67 -0.54
C SER A 70 -5.01 6.81 -0.05
N PRO A 71 -5.09 7.20 1.24
CA PRO A 71 -4.18 8.20 1.82
C PRO A 71 -2.72 7.75 1.79
N THR A 72 -2.46 6.45 1.91
CA THR A 72 -1.11 5.88 1.85
C THR A 72 -0.48 6.08 0.47
N LEU A 73 -1.24 5.90 -0.60
CA LEU A 73 -0.76 6.18 -1.96
C LEU A 73 -0.56 7.67 -2.18
N ALA A 74 -1.47 8.53 -1.69
CA ALA A 74 -1.32 9.97 -1.75
C ALA A 74 -0.03 10.44 -1.06
N ALA A 75 0.32 9.87 0.09
CA ALA A 75 1.58 10.12 0.80
C ALA A 75 2.80 9.66 -0.03
N ALA A 76 2.73 8.47 -0.64
CA ALA A 76 3.81 7.97 -1.49
C ALA A 76 4.02 8.85 -2.75
N GLU A 77 2.93 9.33 -3.36
CA GLU A 77 2.98 10.27 -4.48
C GLU A 77 3.57 11.63 -4.07
N ALA A 78 3.21 12.15 -2.89
CA ALA A 78 3.80 13.36 -2.36
C ALA A 78 5.32 13.21 -2.12
N THR A 79 5.76 12.05 -1.61
CA THR A 79 7.18 11.75 -1.42
C THR A 79 7.94 11.69 -2.76
N LEU A 80 7.32 11.11 -3.80
CA LEU A 80 7.90 11.12 -5.14
C LEU A 80 7.99 12.54 -5.71
N ARG A 81 6.94 13.37 -5.53
CA ARG A 81 6.99 14.80 -5.93
C ARG A 81 8.13 15.52 -5.21
N GLN A 82 8.24 15.36 -3.88
CA GLN A 82 9.33 15.93 -3.09
C GLN A 82 10.71 15.55 -3.65
N ALA A 83 10.95 14.27 -3.97
CA ALA A 83 12.21 13.83 -4.53
C ALA A 83 12.51 14.49 -5.89
N ARG A 84 11.49 14.67 -6.74
CA ARG A 84 11.62 15.38 -8.02
C ARG A 84 11.96 16.86 -7.84
N GLU A 85 11.30 17.53 -6.90
CA GLU A 85 11.56 18.95 -6.62
C GLU A 85 12.96 19.17 -6.02
N VAL A 86 13.43 18.28 -5.14
CA VAL A 86 14.80 18.33 -4.63
C VAL A 86 15.82 18.17 -5.76
N HIS A 87 15.60 17.22 -6.69
CA HIS A 87 16.45 17.07 -7.86
C HIS A 87 16.41 18.32 -8.76
N ALA A 88 15.22 18.88 -9.01
CA ALA A 88 15.05 20.08 -9.81
C ALA A 88 15.73 21.31 -9.18
N ALA A 89 15.59 21.50 -7.86
CA ALA A 89 16.23 22.58 -7.13
C ALA A 89 17.76 22.49 -7.20
N GLN A 90 18.32 21.29 -6.98
CA GLN A 90 19.77 21.08 -7.12
C GLN A 90 20.24 21.30 -8.55
N SER A 91 19.48 20.82 -9.54
CA SER A 91 19.79 21.07 -10.96
C SER A 91 19.77 22.56 -11.29
N GLY A 92 18.79 23.30 -10.78
CA GLY A 92 18.69 24.75 -10.99
C GLY A 92 19.84 25.51 -10.38
N SER A 93 20.17 25.22 -9.11
CA SER A 93 21.26 25.90 -8.39
C SER A 93 22.66 25.63 -8.93
N THR A 94 22.85 24.48 -9.62
CA THR A 94 24.16 24.11 -10.19
C THR A 94 24.31 24.46 -11.66
N ARG A 95 23.18 24.58 -12.39
CA ARG A 95 23.19 24.86 -13.83
C ARG A 95 23.25 26.35 -14.16
N TYR A 96 22.69 27.18 -13.29
CA TYR A 96 22.63 28.64 -13.50
C TYR A 96 23.40 29.37 -12.43
N PRO A 97 24.04 30.54 -12.78
CA PRO A 97 24.63 31.42 -11.79
C PRO A 97 23.56 31.94 -10.83
N GLN A 98 23.92 32.06 -9.56
CA GLN A 98 23.14 32.78 -8.57
C GLN A 98 23.32 34.28 -8.78
N LEU A 99 22.23 35.02 -8.78
CA LEU A 99 22.22 36.47 -8.90
C LEU A 99 21.47 37.02 -7.68
N ASP A 100 22.21 37.74 -6.84
CA ASP A 100 21.68 38.40 -5.67
C ASP A 100 21.71 39.93 -5.84
N ALA A 101 20.59 40.57 -5.54
CA ALA A 101 20.49 42.01 -5.53
C ALA A 101 20.36 42.49 -4.08
N ASN A 102 21.22 43.41 -3.66
CA ASN A 102 21.15 43.99 -2.32
C ASN A 102 20.92 45.47 -2.41
N LEU A 103 20.08 45.99 -1.55
CA LEU A 103 19.85 47.41 -1.36
C LEU A 103 19.79 47.68 0.16
N SER A 104 20.68 48.53 0.64
CA SER A 104 20.68 48.90 2.04
C SER A 104 20.81 50.41 2.22
N GLY A 105 20.17 50.93 3.23
CA GLY A 105 20.30 52.32 3.66
C GLY A 105 20.44 52.36 5.16
N GLN A 106 21.48 53.05 5.62
CA GLN A 106 21.71 53.24 7.05
C GLN A 106 22.06 54.67 7.35
N ARG A 107 21.58 55.19 8.47
CA ARG A 107 21.98 56.49 9.05
C ARG A 107 22.95 56.24 10.18
N GLN A 108 24.12 56.83 10.07
CA GLN A 108 25.16 56.66 11.07
C GLN A 108 25.52 58.03 11.68
N ARG A 109 25.79 58.03 12.96
CA ARG A 109 26.43 59.13 13.70
C ARG A 109 27.81 58.67 14.13
N PHE A 110 28.80 59.35 13.63
CA PHE A 110 30.20 59.11 13.98
C PHE A 110 30.66 60.20 14.93
N ASP A 111 31.10 59.85 16.11
CA ASP A 111 31.68 60.74 17.08
C ASP A 111 33.19 60.45 17.24
N PRO A 112 34.06 61.37 16.82
CA PRO A 112 35.50 61.19 16.89
C PRO A 112 36.02 60.99 18.35
N SER A 113 35.29 61.47 19.34
CA SER A 113 35.67 61.34 20.76
C SER A 113 35.72 59.85 21.19
N ALA A 114 34.94 58.98 20.58
CA ALA A 114 34.99 57.54 20.82
C ALA A 114 36.33 56.89 20.44
N LEU A 115 37.12 57.55 19.59
CA LEU A 115 38.48 57.13 19.17
C LEU A 115 39.57 58.00 19.80
N GLY A 116 39.24 58.82 20.81
CA GLY A 116 40.19 59.73 21.46
C GLY A 116 40.61 60.92 20.61
N GLN A 117 39.88 61.24 19.56
CA GLN A 117 40.14 62.37 18.64
C GLN A 117 39.21 63.56 19.01
N SER A 118 39.72 64.80 18.92
CA SER A 118 38.88 65.97 19.00
C SER A 118 38.18 66.28 17.71
N GLY A 119 36.86 66.49 17.78
CA GLY A 119 36.04 66.82 16.59
C GLY A 119 34.56 66.79 16.93
N GLU A 120 33.74 67.43 16.09
CA GLU A 120 32.29 67.40 16.25
C GLU A 120 31.70 66.08 15.68
N ALA A 121 30.68 65.56 16.35
CA ALA A 121 29.94 64.42 15.87
C ALA A 121 29.25 64.73 14.53
N ARG A 122 29.43 63.84 13.55
CA ARG A 122 28.83 63.95 12.20
C ARG A 122 27.81 62.89 11.94
N GLU A 123 26.64 63.27 11.45
CA GLU A 123 25.63 62.34 10.97
C GLU A 123 25.69 62.28 9.45
N PHE A 124 25.62 61.09 8.91
CA PHE A 124 25.53 60.84 7.47
C PHE A 124 24.65 59.65 7.17
N SER A 125 24.08 59.63 5.98
CA SER A 125 23.34 58.48 5.46
C SER A 125 24.19 57.78 4.40
N LEU A 126 24.29 56.50 4.53
CA LEU A 126 25.00 55.62 3.60
C LEU A 126 23.98 54.75 2.90
N TYR A 127 23.97 54.83 1.58
CA TYR A 127 23.15 53.98 0.72
C TYR A 127 24.08 53.05 -0.06
N ASN A 128 23.73 51.78 -0.08
CA ASN A 128 24.45 50.78 -0.87
C ASN A 128 23.48 50.02 -1.72
N ALA A 129 23.80 49.89 -3.03
CA ALA A 129 23.09 49.06 -3.99
C ALA A 129 24.12 48.19 -4.70
N GLY A 130 23.92 46.90 -4.70
CA GLY A 130 24.84 45.96 -5.31
C GLY A 130 24.10 44.81 -6.01
N LEU A 131 24.77 44.26 -7.02
CA LEU A 131 24.40 43.02 -7.71
C LEU A 131 25.60 42.08 -7.60
N ASP A 132 25.36 40.92 -6.99
CA ASP A 132 26.38 39.85 -6.85
C ASP A 132 25.98 38.69 -7.74
N MET A 133 26.91 38.21 -8.55
CA MET A 133 26.75 37.02 -9.37
C MET A 133 27.79 35.97 -8.97
N GLN A 134 27.31 34.79 -8.58
CA GLN A 134 28.16 33.68 -8.21
C GLN A 134 27.85 32.46 -9.09
N TYR A 135 28.88 31.87 -9.66
CA TYR A 135 28.76 30.63 -10.43
C TYR A 135 29.88 29.65 -10.07
N GLN A 136 29.48 28.45 -9.68
CA GLN A 136 30.41 27.38 -9.33
C GLN A 136 30.64 26.44 -10.51
N LEU A 137 31.83 26.49 -11.10
CA LEU A 137 32.23 25.58 -12.17
C LEU A 137 32.47 24.17 -11.64
N ASP A 138 31.82 23.18 -12.23
CA ASP A 138 31.98 21.76 -11.85
C ASP A 138 33.13 21.10 -12.60
N LEU A 139 34.36 21.52 -12.31
CA LEU A 139 35.57 21.03 -12.98
C LEU A 139 35.88 19.56 -12.71
N ALA A 140 35.50 19.05 -11.55
CA ALA A 140 35.73 17.67 -11.11
C ALA A 140 34.50 16.76 -11.21
N GLY A 141 33.32 17.29 -11.61
CA GLY A 141 32.10 16.51 -11.76
C GLY A 141 31.35 16.21 -10.45
N GLY A 142 31.66 16.92 -9.37
CA GLY A 142 31.00 16.72 -8.07
C GLY A 142 29.49 17.00 -8.13
N ASN A 143 29.09 18.11 -8.75
CA ASN A 143 27.68 18.45 -8.95
C ASN A 143 26.97 17.43 -9.85
N ARG A 144 27.65 16.93 -10.88
CA ARG A 144 27.12 15.87 -11.76
C ARG A 144 26.81 14.60 -10.96
N ARG A 145 27.75 14.18 -10.10
CA ARG A 145 27.53 13.00 -9.22
C ARG A 145 26.42 13.21 -8.21
N ALA A 146 26.29 14.43 -7.64
CA ALA A 146 25.18 14.77 -6.76
C ALA A 146 23.82 14.67 -7.49
N LEU A 147 23.73 15.14 -8.72
CA LEU A 147 22.51 15.04 -9.54
C LEU A 147 22.20 13.59 -9.92
N GLU A 148 23.21 12.77 -10.26
CA GLU A 148 23.03 11.34 -10.50
C GLU A 148 22.45 10.63 -9.26
N ALA A 149 22.96 10.93 -8.07
CA ALA A 149 22.45 10.38 -6.80
C ALA A 149 20.98 10.80 -6.53
N LEU A 150 20.65 12.07 -6.79
CA LEU A 150 19.28 12.56 -6.65
C LEU A 150 18.33 11.94 -7.70
N SER A 151 18.80 11.74 -8.94
CA SER A 151 18.06 11.03 -9.98
C SER A 151 17.76 9.58 -9.56
N ALA A 152 18.75 8.87 -9.03
CA ALA A 152 18.56 7.52 -8.50
C ALA A 152 17.56 7.51 -7.33
N ARG A 153 17.53 8.57 -6.50
CA ARG A 153 16.54 8.71 -5.44
C ARG A 153 15.11 8.92 -5.98
N VAL A 154 14.95 9.66 -7.07
CA VAL A 154 13.66 9.80 -7.77
C VAL A 154 13.19 8.44 -8.29
N ASP A 155 14.07 7.66 -8.92
CA ASP A 155 13.75 6.32 -9.41
C ASP A 155 13.38 5.37 -8.26
N TYR A 156 14.11 5.43 -7.16
CA TYR A 156 13.76 4.67 -5.95
C TYR A 156 12.35 4.97 -5.44
N GLN A 157 11.97 6.26 -5.36
CA GLN A 157 10.61 6.63 -4.93
C GLN A 157 9.54 6.24 -5.96
N ARG A 158 9.87 6.26 -7.25
CA ARG A 158 8.98 5.78 -8.32
C ARG A 158 8.67 4.29 -8.17
N PHE A 159 9.70 3.46 -7.91
CA PHE A 159 9.51 2.03 -7.69
C PHE A 159 8.80 1.75 -6.36
N ARG A 160 9.04 2.54 -5.32
CA ARG A 160 8.28 2.44 -4.06
C ARG A 160 6.80 2.71 -4.25
N LEU A 161 6.44 3.74 -5.02
CA LEU A 161 5.04 4.02 -5.35
C LEU A 161 4.41 2.87 -6.16
N ALA A 162 5.12 2.33 -7.15
CA ALA A 162 4.65 1.17 -7.91
C ALA A 162 4.42 -0.05 -7.00
N GLY A 163 5.37 -0.34 -6.09
CA GLY A 163 5.22 -1.40 -5.09
C GLY A 163 4.04 -1.18 -4.14
N ALA A 164 3.83 0.07 -3.67
CA ALA A 164 2.70 0.39 -2.81
C ALA A 164 1.34 0.17 -3.51
N ARG A 165 1.24 0.53 -4.80
CA ARG A 165 0.05 0.27 -5.63
C ARG A 165 -0.22 -1.23 -5.78
N LEU A 166 0.82 -2.01 -6.07
CA LEU A 166 0.72 -3.46 -6.18
C LEU A 166 0.28 -4.09 -4.86
N THR A 167 0.89 -3.69 -3.75
CA THR A 167 0.56 -4.18 -2.41
C THR A 167 -0.88 -3.87 -2.04
N LEU A 168 -1.36 -2.64 -2.29
CA LEU A 168 -2.74 -2.26 -2.00
C LEU A 168 -3.73 -3.09 -2.82
N ALA A 169 -3.51 -3.25 -4.12
CA ALA A 169 -4.36 -4.08 -4.98
C ALA A 169 -4.39 -5.54 -4.50
N ALA A 170 -3.23 -6.10 -4.13
CA ALA A 170 -3.12 -7.45 -3.60
C ALA A 170 -3.86 -7.61 -2.26
N GLN A 171 -3.75 -6.63 -1.36
CA GLN A 171 -4.46 -6.65 -0.08
C GLN A 171 -5.97 -6.59 -0.26
N ILE A 172 -6.48 -5.74 -1.15
CA ILE A 172 -7.91 -5.68 -1.45
C ILE A 172 -8.39 -7.02 -2.03
N ALA A 173 -7.69 -7.56 -3.05
CA ALA A 173 -8.07 -8.82 -3.67
C ALA A 173 -8.05 -9.99 -2.68
N SER A 174 -6.98 -10.15 -1.91
CA SER A 174 -6.87 -11.24 -0.93
C SER A 174 -7.91 -11.11 0.20
N THR A 175 -8.23 -9.89 0.63
CA THR A 175 -9.25 -9.66 1.65
C THR A 175 -10.66 -9.96 1.10
N ALA A 176 -10.95 -9.60 -0.16
CA ALA A 176 -12.22 -9.91 -0.81
C ALA A 176 -12.41 -11.42 -0.96
N ILE A 177 -11.37 -12.15 -1.41
CA ILE A 177 -11.40 -13.62 -1.51
C ILE A 177 -11.58 -14.26 -0.13
N ASN A 178 -10.88 -13.75 0.89
CA ASN A 178 -11.05 -14.23 2.26
C ASN A 178 -12.49 -14.00 2.77
N GLN A 179 -13.07 -12.83 2.52
CA GLN A 179 -14.46 -12.53 2.86
C GLN A 179 -15.43 -13.51 2.17
N ALA A 180 -15.20 -13.82 0.90
CA ALA A 180 -15.97 -14.78 0.14
C ALA A 180 -15.88 -16.19 0.75
N GLY A 181 -14.68 -16.63 1.12
CA GLY A 181 -14.47 -17.90 1.81
C GLY A 181 -15.20 -17.97 3.16
N LEU A 182 -15.14 -16.90 3.96
CA LEU A 182 -15.87 -16.78 5.22
C LEU A 182 -17.40 -16.78 5.01
N SER A 183 -17.89 -16.16 3.95
CA SER A 183 -19.32 -16.19 3.58
C SER A 183 -19.79 -17.61 3.24
N ALA A 184 -18.98 -18.35 2.49
CA ALA A 184 -19.27 -19.74 2.14
C ALA A 184 -19.22 -20.68 3.37
N GLN A 185 -18.22 -20.50 4.25
CA GLN A 185 -18.13 -21.26 5.49
C GLN A 185 -19.32 -20.99 6.42
N LEU A 186 -19.74 -19.72 6.52
CA LEU A 186 -20.90 -19.34 7.32
C LEU A 186 -22.18 -20.00 6.79
N ALA A 187 -22.42 -19.88 5.47
CA ALA A 187 -23.60 -20.51 4.85
C ALA A 187 -23.62 -22.03 5.04
N THR A 188 -22.47 -22.69 4.88
CA THR A 188 -22.35 -24.13 5.12
C THR A 188 -22.62 -24.50 6.57
N SER A 189 -22.05 -23.74 7.53
CA SER A 189 -22.25 -24.00 8.96
C SER A 189 -23.71 -23.78 9.38
N GLU A 190 -24.38 -22.78 8.82
CA GLU A 190 -25.82 -22.54 9.06
C GLU A 190 -26.68 -23.68 8.47
N ALA A 191 -26.33 -24.20 7.28
CA ALA A 191 -27.02 -25.34 6.69
C ALA A 191 -26.80 -26.64 7.51
N ILE A 192 -25.57 -26.87 8.02
CA ILE A 192 -25.29 -28.00 8.90
C ILE A 192 -26.10 -27.88 10.19
N LEU A 193 -26.11 -26.71 10.83
CA LEU A 193 -26.88 -26.47 12.04
C LEU A 193 -28.37 -26.79 11.83
N ALA A 194 -28.96 -26.32 10.72
CA ALA A 194 -30.35 -26.60 10.42
C ALA A 194 -30.65 -28.11 10.24
N ALA A 195 -29.71 -28.87 9.60
CA ALA A 195 -29.85 -30.30 9.46
C ALA A 195 -29.71 -31.05 10.80
N GLU A 196 -28.76 -30.62 11.67
CA GLU A 196 -28.55 -31.19 13.01
C GLU A 196 -29.76 -30.91 13.90
N GLU A 197 -30.36 -29.72 13.87
CA GLU A 197 -31.57 -29.37 14.59
C GLU A 197 -32.77 -30.25 14.15
N GLN A 198 -32.89 -30.56 12.87
CA GLN A 198 -33.90 -31.50 12.37
C GLN A 198 -33.65 -32.93 12.90
N GLN A 199 -32.39 -33.39 12.89
CA GLN A 199 -32.04 -34.71 13.46
C GLN A 199 -32.36 -34.78 14.95
N LEU A 200 -32.04 -33.74 15.70
CA LEU A 200 -32.36 -33.65 17.13
C LEU A 200 -33.86 -33.72 17.38
N ALA A 201 -34.66 -32.99 16.56
CA ALA A 201 -36.13 -33.06 16.67
C ALA A 201 -36.69 -34.45 16.43
N ILE A 202 -36.15 -35.18 15.43
CA ILE A 202 -36.52 -36.58 15.16
C ILE A 202 -36.11 -37.49 16.32
N ALA A 203 -34.91 -37.29 16.91
CA ALA A 203 -34.46 -38.08 18.02
C ALA A 203 -35.36 -37.91 19.27
N HIS A 204 -35.77 -36.69 19.57
CA HIS A 204 -36.73 -36.42 20.64
C HIS A 204 -38.04 -37.16 20.44
N GLU A 205 -38.58 -37.20 19.20
CA GLU A 205 -39.81 -37.91 18.91
C GLU A 205 -39.64 -39.43 19.05
N ARG A 206 -38.50 -39.99 18.64
CA ARG A 206 -38.20 -41.40 18.81
C ARG A 206 -38.06 -41.82 20.28
N VAL A 207 -37.48 -40.95 21.13
CA VAL A 207 -37.45 -41.20 22.59
C VAL A 207 -38.87 -41.19 23.17
N ARG A 208 -39.71 -40.22 22.74
CA ARG A 208 -41.12 -40.16 23.14
C ARG A 208 -41.89 -41.43 22.81
N LEU A 209 -41.54 -42.09 21.67
CA LEU A 209 -42.14 -43.34 21.22
C LEU A 209 -41.49 -44.59 21.85
N GLY A 210 -40.46 -44.42 22.65
CA GLY A 210 -39.72 -45.52 23.26
C GLY A 210 -38.74 -46.26 22.31
N GLU A 211 -38.37 -45.63 21.16
CA GLU A 211 -37.53 -46.23 20.13
C GLU A 211 -36.04 -45.77 20.18
N ALA A 212 -35.69 -44.84 21.05
CA ALA A 212 -34.35 -44.32 21.24
C ALA A 212 -34.06 -44.01 22.72
N SER A 213 -32.80 -43.84 23.08
CA SER A 213 -32.36 -43.49 24.44
C SER A 213 -32.25 -41.97 24.59
N GLU A 214 -32.32 -41.47 25.83
CA GLU A 214 -32.00 -40.07 26.15
C GLU A 214 -30.53 -39.73 25.88
N ASP A 215 -29.61 -40.67 26.01
CA ASP A 215 -28.20 -40.50 25.73
C ASP A 215 -27.96 -40.13 24.25
N ASP A 216 -28.74 -40.71 23.31
CA ASP A 216 -28.69 -40.36 21.89
C ASP A 216 -29.10 -38.91 21.65
N VAL A 217 -30.14 -38.43 22.35
CA VAL A 217 -30.59 -37.03 22.29
C VAL A 217 -29.54 -36.07 22.85
N LEU A 218 -28.92 -36.41 24.01
CA LEU A 218 -27.87 -35.56 24.60
C LEU A 218 -26.63 -35.47 23.71
N ALA A 219 -26.26 -36.57 23.02
CA ALA A 219 -25.17 -36.58 22.05
C ALA A 219 -25.46 -35.61 20.87
N LEU A 220 -26.65 -35.72 20.26
CA LEU A 220 -27.08 -34.82 19.17
C LEU A 220 -27.21 -33.35 19.62
N GLN A 221 -27.74 -33.16 20.83
CA GLN A 221 -27.83 -31.80 21.39
C GLN A 221 -26.45 -31.17 21.58
N THR A 222 -25.47 -31.93 22.05
CA THR A 222 -24.08 -31.49 22.16
C THR A 222 -23.51 -31.07 20.80
N GLN A 223 -23.80 -31.85 19.76
CA GLN A 223 -23.35 -31.55 18.41
C GLN A 223 -23.98 -30.21 17.88
N VAL A 224 -25.29 -30.03 18.04
CA VAL A 224 -26.02 -28.80 17.69
C VAL A 224 -25.40 -27.58 18.38
N GLU A 225 -25.12 -27.67 19.70
CA GLU A 225 -24.55 -26.54 20.43
C GLU A 225 -23.09 -26.24 20.01
N LEU A 226 -22.30 -27.26 19.68
CA LEU A 226 -20.95 -27.07 19.14
C LEU A 226 -21.00 -26.35 17.78
N THR A 227 -21.86 -26.78 16.88
CA THR A 227 -22.04 -26.10 15.56
C THR A 227 -22.58 -24.69 15.74
N ARG A 228 -23.54 -24.48 16.63
CA ARG A 228 -24.09 -23.15 16.94
C ARG A 228 -23.02 -22.20 17.48
N ALA A 229 -22.10 -22.70 18.31
CA ALA A 229 -21.07 -21.90 18.96
C ALA A 229 -20.00 -21.32 17.97
N ILE A 230 -19.78 -21.94 16.81
CA ILE A 230 -18.80 -21.44 15.82
C ILE A 230 -19.34 -20.30 14.95
N ILE A 231 -20.66 -20.23 14.74
CA ILE A 231 -21.30 -19.25 13.81
C ILE A 231 -21.01 -17.80 14.19
N PRO A 232 -21.10 -17.35 15.45
CA PRO A 232 -20.78 -15.97 15.82
C PRO A 232 -19.35 -15.56 15.47
N ALA A 233 -18.38 -16.47 15.65
CA ALA A 233 -16.99 -16.22 15.31
C ALA A 233 -16.80 -16.02 13.80
N LEU A 234 -17.44 -16.84 12.95
CA LEU A 234 -17.41 -16.71 11.50
C LEU A 234 -18.05 -15.41 11.03
N ARG A 235 -19.17 -15.01 11.62
CA ARG A 235 -19.81 -13.71 11.32
C ARG A 235 -18.90 -12.55 11.67
N SER A 236 -18.30 -12.57 12.85
CA SER A 236 -17.36 -11.51 13.26
C SER A 236 -16.15 -11.42 12.32
N GLN A 237 -15.56 -12.55 11.92
CA GLN A 237 -14.44 -12.56 10.98
C GLN A 237 -14.83 -12.01 9.61
N ARG A 238 -16.00 -12.37 9.08
CA ARG A 238 -16.51 -11.83 7.82
C ARG A 238 -16.72 -10.32 7.89
N GLU A 239 -17.28 -9.82 8.98
CA GLU A 239 -17.48 -8.37 9.20
C GLU A 239 -16.14 -7.64 9.33
N GLN A 240 -15.16 -8.21 10.03
CA GLN A 240 -13.80 -7.66 10.12
C GLN A 240 -13.14 -7.56 8.73
N ALA A 241 -13.32 -8.58 7.88
CA ALA A 241 -12.84 -8.52 6.50
C ALA A 241 -13.52 -7.37 5.71
N GLY A 242 -14.83 -7.17 5.91
CA GLY A 242 -15.55 -6.03 5.33
C GLY A 242 -15.05 -4.68 5.83
N HIS A 243 -14.78 -4.54 7.13
CA HIS A 243 -14.20 -3.31 7.70
C HIS A 243 -12.79 -3.05 7.12
N LEU A 244 -11.98 -4.09 6.95
CA LEU A 244 -10.66 -3.95 6.32
C LEU A 244 -10.77 -3.50 4.86
N LEU A 245 -11.71 -4.05 4.09
CA LEU A 245 -11.97 -3.60 2.71
C LEU A 245 -12.37 -2.11 2.67
N ALA A 246 -13.18 -1.65 3.62
CA ALA A 246 -13.54 -0.24 3.73
C ALA A 246 -12.30 0.64 3.92
N VAL A 247 -11.44 0.29 4.87
CA VAL A 247 -10.19 1.02 5.13
C VAL A 247 -9.28 1.01 3.90
N LEU A 248 -9.09 -0.15 3.27
CA LEU A 248 -8.24 -0.28 2.08
C LEU A 248 -8.79 0.50 0.88
N SER A 249 -10.11 0.62 0.76
CA SER A 249 -10.76 1.43 -0.27
C SER A 249 -10.86 2.92 0.09
N GLY A 250 -10.29 3.35 1.24
CA GLY A 250 -10.28 4.74 1.68
C GLY A 250 -11.60 5.22 2.26
N GLN A 251 -12.46 4.31 2.73
CA GLN A 251 -13.74 4.62 3.35
C GLN A 251 -13.72 4.38 4.86
N ALA A 252 -14.55 5.12 5.60
CA ALA A 252 -14.78 4.83 7.01
C ALA A 252 -15.67 3.58 7.14
N PRO A 253 -15.29 2.56 7.94
CA PRO A 253 -16.06 1.31 8.03
C PRO A 253 -17.55 1.47 8.36
N GLY A 254 -17.90 2.44 9.21
CA GLY A 254 -19.29 2.68 9.61
C GLY A 254 -20.16 3.40 8.57
N ALA A 255 -19.56 3.92 7.49
CA ALA A 255 -20.26 4.65 6.42
C ALA A 255 -20.03 4.00 5.04
N ALA A 256 -19.28 2.90 4.98
CA ALA A 256 -18.94 2.24 3.73
C ALA A 256 -20.11 1.38 3.24
N ASP A 257 -20.54 1.64 2.01
CA ASP A 257 -21.45 0.76 1.26
C ASP A 257 -20.62 -0.11 0.32
N LEU A 258 -20.16 -1.25 0.84
CA LEU A 258 -19.30 -2.16 0.13
C LEU A 258 -20.04 -3.44 -0.28
N PRO A 259 -19.73 -4.01 -1.45
CA PRO A 259 -20.29 -5.30 -1.83
C PRO A 259 -19.76 -6.39 -0.89
N VAL A 260 -20.63 -7.32 -0.52
CA VAL A 260 -20.23 -8.59 0.09
C VAL A 260 -19.83 -9.53 -1.03
N PHE A 261 -18.64 -10.14 -0.87
CA PHE A 261 -18.10 -11.08 -1.85
C PHE A 261 -18.51 -12.51 -1.53
N ASN A 262 -18.81 -13.27 -2.58
CA ASN A 262 -19.05 -14.71 -2.56
C ASN A 262 -18.03 -15.38 -3.51
N LEU A 263 -17.79 -16.68 -3.34
CA LEU A 263 -16.81 -17.41 -4.17
C LEU A 263 -17.14 -17.41 -5.66
N GLU A 264 -18.42 -17.31 -6.01
CA GLU A 264 -18.91 -17.25 -7.39
C GLU A 264 -18.66 -15.89 -8.06
N ASP A 265 -18.21 -14.89 -7.31
CA ASP A 265 -17.85 -13.56 -7.84
C ASP A 265 -16.47 -13.55 -8.54
N PHE A 266 -15.71 -14.68 -8.47
CA PHE A 266 -14.34 -14.78 -8.95
C PHE A 266 -14.17 -15.86 -10.03
#